data_d52d1b4583b7c582f12369a3b453f9ee
#
_entry.id   d52d1b4583b7c582f12369a3b453f9ee
#
_cell.length_a   1.000
_cell.length_b   1.000
_cell.length_c   1.000
_cell.angle_alpha   90.00
_cell.angle_beta   90.00
_cell.angle_gamma   90.00
#
_symmetry.space_group_name_H-M   'P 1'
#
loop_
_entity.id
_entity.type
_entity.pdbx_description
1 polymer ?
#
loop_
_entity_poly.entity_id
_entity_poly.type
_entity_poly.pdbx_seq_one_letter_code
_entity_poly.pdbx_strand_id
1 'polypeptide(L)'
;MEANGANIAVSAGHYLITMNLNTQSYTMEEIDVWGLVGSATANGWDGPNDKFIPDFGINEGYYYISGAVLTDGEIKVRQNDAWGVNYGDDGNDGTLELNGANIPVSAGTYNITLNLAANPPTIAIHQW
;
A
#
# COMPACT_ATOMS: atom_id res chain seq x y z
N MET A 1 16.37 -10.86 -18.85
CA MET A 1 17.07 -9.57 -18.96
C MET A 1 18.53 -9.83 -19.26
N GLU A 2 19.09 -9.14 -20.20
CA GLU A 2 20.48 -9.27 -20.61
C GLU A 2 21.30 -8.08 -20.09
N ALA A 3 22.54 -8.33 -19.66
CA ALA A 3 23.48 -7.26 -19.38
C ALA A 3 23.82 -6.55 -20.71
N ASN A 4 23.81 -5.23 -20.70
CA ASN A 4 24.03 -4.39 -21.90
C ASN A 4 22.99 -4.61 -23.01
N GLY A 5 21.83 -5.22 -22.69
CA GLY A 5 20.74 -5.35 -23.63
C GLY A 5 19.94 -4.07 -23.80
N ALA A 6 18.95 -4.10 -24.68
CA ALA A 6 18.01 -3.00 -24.88
C ALA A 6 17.13 -2.78 -23.63
N ASN A 7 16.62 -1.57 -23.49
CA ASN A 7 15.66 -1.27 -22.42
C ASN A 7 14.40 -2.12 -22.57
N ILE A 8 13.84 -2.53 -21.44
CA ILE A 8 12.59 -3.27 -21.40
C ILE A 8 11.44 -2.27 -21.54
N ALA A 9 10.61 -2.45 -22.57
CA ALA A 9 9.43 -1.64 -22.77
C ALA A 9 8.25 -2.24 -22.02
N VAL A 10 7.57 -1.42 -21.19
CA VAL A 10 6.39 -1.83 -20.43
C VAL A 10 5.30 -0.78 -20.54
N SER A 11 4.05 -1.22 -20.37
CA SER A 11 2.91 -0.31 -20.23
C SER A 11 2.93 0.36 -18.86
N ALA A 12 2.24 1.49 -18.71
CA ALA A 12 2.09 2.12 -17.42
C ALA A 12 1.39 1.17 -16.43
N GLY A 13 1.88 1.12 -15.19
CA GLY A 13 1.35 0.24 -14.16
C GLY A 13 2.38 -0.09 -13.09
N HIS A 14 2.00 -0.97 -12.19
CA HIS A 14 2.87 -1.47 -11.12
C HIS A 14 3.16 -2.95 -11.37
N TYR A 15 4.43 -3.36 -11.22
CA TYR A 15 4.85 -4.70 -11.59
C TYR A 15 5.73 -5.35 -10.54
N LEU A 16 5.53 -6.65 -10.36
CA LEU A 16 6.49 -7.52 -9.67
C LEU A 16 7.48 -8.05 -10.70
N ILE A 17 8.76 -7.78 -10.52
CA ILE A 17 9.82 -8.24 -11.42
C ILE A 17 10.69 -9.24 -10.68
N THR A 18 10.76 -10.45 -11.20
CA THR A 18 11.59 -11.52 -10.68
C THR A 18 12.72 -11.82 -11.65
N MET A 19 13.96 -11.84 -11.17
CA MET A 19 15.14 -12.10 -11.99
C MET A 19 15.79 -13.41 -11.58
N ASN A 20 16.19 -14.20 -12.58
CA ASN A 20 17.00 -15.40 -12.38
C ASN A 20 18.37 -15.18 -13.03
N LEU A 21 19.38 -14.92 -12.21
CA LEU A 21 20.72 -14.61 -12.69
C LEU A 21 21.44 -15.81 -13.29
N ASN A 22 21.07 -17.03 -12.88
CA ASN A 22 21.70 -18.25 -13.42
C ASN A 22 21.27 -18.54 -14.86
N THR A 23 20.02 -18.25 -15.18
CA THR A 23 19.47 -18.43 -16.53
C THR A 23 19.39 -17.14 -17.32
N GLN A 24 19.71 -16.00 -16.68
CA GLN A 24 19.58 -14.67 -17.25
C GLN A 24 18.15 -14.39 -17.76
N SER A 25 17.18 -14.88 -17.02
CA SER A 25 15.77 -14.69 -17.31
C SER A 25 15.10 -13.78 -16.30
N TYR A 26 13.94 -13.26 -16.65
CA TYR A 26 13.12 -12.50 -15.72
C TYR A 26 11.64 -12.78 -15.98
N THR A 27 10.84 -12.56 -14.95
CA THR A 27 9.38 -12.53 -15.07
C THR A 27 8.88 -11.17 -14.60
N MET A 28 7.79 -10.70 -15.19
CA MET A 28 7.17 -9.45 -14.86
C MET A 28 5.67 -9.67 -14.76
N GLU A 29 5.11 -9.38 -13.58
CA GLU A 29 3.70 -9.54 -13.31
C GLU A 29 3.13 -8.22 -12.81
N GLU A 30 2.02 -7.77 -13.39
CA GLU A 30 1.34 -6.59 -12.91
C GLU A 30 0.71 -6.87 -11.55
N ILE A 31 0.95 -5.97 -10.59
CA ILE A 31 0.41 -6.07 -9.24
C ILE A 31 -0.33 -4.80 -8.84
N ASP A 32 -1.28 -4.94 -7.92
CA ASP A 32 -1.91 -3.79 -7.27
C ASP A 32 -1.01 -3.29 -6.15
N VAL A 33 -0.88 -1.98 -6.05
CA VAL A 33 -0.10 -1.32 -5.01
C VAL A 33 -1.04 -0.53 -4.12
N TRP A 34 -0.90 -0.70 -2.81
CA TRP A 34 -1.71 -0.01 -1.82
C TRP A 34 -0.90 1.09 -1.14
N GLY A 35 -1.54 2.23 -0.95
CA GLY A 35 -0.90 3.39 -0.34
C GLY A 35 -1.74 4.02 0.76
N LEU A 36 -1.05 4.60 1.73
CA LEU A 36 -1.62 5.40 2.80
C LEU A 36 -1.67 6.85 2.35
N VAL A 37 -2.83 7.46 2.43
CA VAL A 37 -3.07 8.83 1.97
C VAL A 37 -3.88 9.58 3.04
N GLY A 38 -3.77 10.88 3.07
CA GLY A 38 -4.59 11.70 3.94
C GLY A 38 -3.88 12.93 4.46
N SER A 39 -4.63 13.80 5.13
CA SER A 39 -4.11 15.04 5.71
C SER A 39 -3.03 14.79 6.76
N ALA A 40 -3.03 13.62 7.39
CA ALA A 40 -2.01 13.24 8.37
C ALA A 40 -0.70 12.78 7.73
N THR A 41 -0.67 12.48 6.43
CA THR A 41 0.54 12.10 5.71
C THR A 41 1.29 13.33 5.19
N ALA A 42 2.59 13.14 4.88
CA ALA A 42 3.44 14.25 4.43
C ALA A 42 2.93 14.94 3.16
N ASN A 43 2.27 14.20 2.28
CA ASN A 43 1.83 14.68 0.97
C ASN A 43 0.31 14.91 0.89
N GLY A 44 -0.42 14.74 1.98
CA GLY A 44 -1.85 14.99 2.03
C GLY A 44 -2.66 14.05 1.16
N TRP A 45 -3.79 14.54 0.66
CA TRP A 45 -4.74 13.74 -0.13
C TRP A 45 -4.32 13.53 -1.59
N ASP A 46 -3.39 14.33 -2.09
CA ASP A 46 -2.94 14.26 -3.47
C ASP A 46 -1.84 13.20 -3.69
N GLY A 47 -1.07 12.91 -2.65
CA GLY A 47 0.04 11.97 -2.78
C GLY A 47 1.31 12.61 -3.34
N PRO A 48 2.37 11.84 -3.64
CA PRO A 48 2.42 10.39 -3.60
C PRO A 48 2.21 9.83 -2.20
N ASN A 49 1.66 8.61 -2.14
CA ASN A 49 1.32 7.96 -0.88
C ASN A 49 2.53 7.26 -0.28
N ASP A 50 2.52 7.06 1.04
CA ASP A 50 3.36 6.06 1.68
C ASP A 50 2.87 4.69 1.23
N LYS A 51 3.78 3.86 0.70
CA LYS A 51 3.40 2.57 0.13
C LYS A 51 3.44 1.46 1.16
N PHE A 52 2.40 0.64 1.16
CA PHE A 52 2.42 -0.62 1.89
C PHE A 52 3.31 -1.63 1.17
N ILE A 53 4.03 -2.41 1.94
CA ILE A 53 4.87 -3.50 1.44
C ILE A 53 4.08 -4.79 1.61
N PRO A 54 3.80 -5.54 0.51
CA PRO A 54 3.10 -6.82 0.62
C PRO A 54 3.96 -7.88 1.30
N ASP A 55 3.29 -8.79 1.99
CA ASP A 55 3.93 -10.00 2.53
C ASP A 55 3.96 -11.04 1.41
N PHE A 56 5.11 -11.22 0.80
CA PHE A 56 5.25 -12.05 -0.39
C PHE A 56 5.32 -13.57 -0.10
N GLY A 57 5.38 -13.99 1.14
CA GLY A 57 5.71 -15.37 1.39
C GLY A 57 4.80 -16.13 2.35
N ILE A 58 4.34 -15.50 3.42
CA ILE A 58 3.72 -16.20 4.55
C ILE A 58 2.24 -15.88 4.69
N ASN A 59 1.90 -14.61 4.65
CA ASN A 59 0.53 -14.12 4.86
C ASN A 59 0.02 -13.39 3.62
N GLU A 60 -0.46 -14.14 2.66
CA GLU A 60 -1.02 -13.56 1.44
C GLU A 60 -2.17 -12.60 1.77
N GLY A 61 -2.16 -11.43 1.16
CA GLY A 61 -3.15 -10.38 1.41
C GLY A 61 -2.80 -9.42 2.54
N TYR A 62 -1.70 -9.64 3.25
CA TYR A 62 -1.19 -8.71 4.25
C TYR A 62 -0.22 -7.71 3.65
N TYR A 63 -0.33 -6.46 4.12
CA TYR A 63 0.50 -5.35 3.66
C TYR A 63 0.93 -4.53 4.87
N TYR A 64 2.15 -4.01 4.87
CA TYR A 64 2.73 -3.36 6.03
C TYR A 64 3.37 -2.02 5.69
N ILE A 65 3.24 -1.05 6.61
CA ILE A 65 4.10 0.13 6.68
C ILE A 65 4.72 0.14 8.07
N SER A 66 6.05 0.23 8.12
CA SER A 66 6.80 0.33 9.38
C SER A 66 7.34 1.75 9.51
N GLY A 67 7.04 2.40 10.64
CA GLY A 67 7.55 3.73 10.92
C GLY A 67 6.90 4.87 10.12
N ALA A 68 5.60 4.79 9.86
CA ALA A 68 4.87 5.90 9.24
C ALA A 68 4.82 7.10 10.19
N VAL A 69 5.38 8.22 9.78
CA VAL A 69 5.33 9.47 10.56
C VAL A 69 4.09 10.25 10.15
N LEU A 70 3.15 10.39 11.07
CA LEU A 70 1.87 11.05 10.84
C LEU A 70 1.74 12.30 11.71
N THR A 71 0.98 13.27 11.22
CA THR A 71 0.54 14.44 11.98
C THR A 71 -0.89 14.27 12.44
N ASP A 72 -1.41 15.18 13.26
CA ASP A 72 -2.84 15.19 13.58
C ASP A 72 -3.65 15.38 12.30
N GLY A 73 -4.56 14.47 12.04
CA GLY A 73 -5.37 14.52 10.84
C GLY A 73 -6.08 13.21 10.56
N GLU A 74 -6.26 12.91 9.28
CA GLU A 74 -7.01 11.75 8.83
C GLU A 74 -6.26 11.00 7.76
N ILE A 75 -6.54 9.68 7.66
CA ILE A 75 -5.95 8.81 6.65
C ILE A 75 -7.03 7.96 5.99
N LYS A 76 -6.69 7.48 4.79
CA LYS A 76 -7.41 6.43 4.07
C LYS A 76 -6.38 5.55 3.36
N VAL A 77 -6.85 4.45 2.82
CA VAL A 77 -6.04 3.52 2.03
C VAL A 77 -6.58 3.52 0.60
N ARG A 78 -5.72 3.62 -0.39
CA ARG A 78 -6.16 3.55 -1.79
C ARG A 78 -5.25 2.69 -2.64
N GLN A 79 -5.80 2.18 -3.73
CA GLN A 79 -5.14 1.28 -4.66
C GLN A 79 -4.57 2.06 -5.85
N ASN A 80 -3.33 1.76 -6.22
CA ASN A 80 -2.67 2.26 -7.43
C ASN A 80 -2.63 3.80 -7.55
N ASP A 81 -2.46 4.48 -6.41
CA ASP A 81 -2.40 5.94 -6.34
C ASP A 81 -3.63 6.66 -6.92
N ALA A 82 -4.78 6.00 -6.89
CA ALA A 82 -6.01 6.51 -7.46
C ALA A 82 -7.19 6.35 -6.52
N TRP A 83 -8.23 7.15 -6.70
CA TRP A 83 -9.43 7.10 -5.88
C TRP A 83 -10.49 6.10 -6.37
N GLY A 84 -10.24 5.41 -7.48
CA GLY A 84 -11.16 4.40 -8.01
C GLY A 84 -11.45 3.26 -7.03
N VAL A 85 -10.43 2.81 -6.30
CA VAL A 85 -10.57 1.84 -5.21
C VAL A 85 -9.91 2.42 -3.97
N ASN A 86 -10.72 2.71 -2.96
CA ASN A 86 -10.23 3.24 -1.68
C ASN A 86 -11.06 2.69 -0.53
N TYR A 87 -10.42 2.58 0.63
CA TYR A 87 -11.05 2.13 1.86
C TYR A 87 -10.89 3.17 2.96
N GLY A 88 -11.96 3.34 3.71
CA GLY A 88 -11.97 4.05 4.99
C GLY A 88 -12.52 3.15 6.08
N ASP A 89 -12.86 3.72 7.22
CA ASP A 89 -13.36 2.97 8.37
C ASP A 89 -14.59 3.69 8.94
N ASP A 90 -15.76 3.21 8.55
CA ASP A 90 -17.01 3.71 9.11
C ASP A 90 -17.14 3.21 10.55
N GLY A 91 -17.26 4.13 11.49
CA GLY A 91 -17.36 3.79 12.90
C GLY A 91 -16.03 3.64 13.62
N ASN A 92 -14.90 3.74 12.91
CA ASN A 92 -13.56 3.67 13.49
C ASN A 92 -13.35 2.40 14.34
N ASP A 93 -13.70 1.25 13.77
CA ASP A 93 -13.72 -0.03 14.47
C ASP A 93 -12.63 -1.02 14.00
N GLY A 94 -11.75 -0.58 13.08
CA GLY A 94 -10.67 -1.41 12.54
C GLY A 94 -11.05 -2.24 11.32
N THR A 95 -12.33 -2.30 10.96
CA THR A 95 -12.77 -2.91 9.71
C THR A 95 -12.92 -1.84 8.64
N LEU A 96 -12.56 -2.19 7.40
CA LEU A 96 -12.55 -1.24 6.29
C LEU A 96 -13.76 -1.40 5.40
N GLU A 97 -14.27 -0.28 4.93
CA GLU A 97 -15.38 -0.21 3.99
C GLU A 97 -14.94 0.51 2.72
N LEU A 98 -15.35 -0.02 1.58
CA LEU A 98 -15.09 0.61 0.28
C LEU A 98 -15.75 2.00 0.26
N ASN A 99 -14.96 3.02 -0.08
CA ASN A 99 -15.39 4.43 0.00
C ASN A 99 -15.81 4.87 1.41
N GLY A 100 -15.27 4.21 2.45
CA GLY A 100 -15.61 4.50 3.84
C GLY A 100 -15.09 5.84 4.34
N ALA A 101 -15.43 6.16 5.59
CA ALA A 101 -15.07 7.41 6.23
C ALA A 101 -13.57 7.53 6.46
N ASN A 102 -13.07 8.77 6.53
CA ASN A 102 -11.69 9.04 6.88
C ASN A 102 -11.37 8.52 8.29
N ILE A 103 -10.17 8.01 8.48
CA ILE A 103 -9.72 7.46 9.76
C ILE A 103 -8.94 8.54 10.52
N PRO A 104 -9.42 8.99 11.68
CA PRO A 104 -8.72 10.00 12.46
C PRO A 104 -7.47 9.41 13.13
N VAL A 105 -6.38 10.16 13.12
CA VAL A 105 -5.12 9.79 13.79
C VAL A 105 -4.50 11.00 14.47
N SER A 106 -3.71 10.74 15.50
CA SER A 106 -2.92 11.77 16.19
C SER A 106 -1.47 11.75 15.70
N ALA A 107 -0.75 12.85 15.90
CA ALA A 107 0.66 12.92 15.56
C ALA A 107 1.46 11.80 16.25
N GLY A 108 2.34 11.17 15.52
CA GLY A 108 3.19 10.10 16.02
C GLY A 108 3.78 9.25 14.92
N THR A 109 4.53 8.23 15.31
CA THR A 109 5.10 7.23 14.41
C THR A 109 4.38 5.91 14.62
N TYR A 110 3.98 5.27 13.52
CA TYR A 110 3.10 4.11 13.57
C TYR A 110 3.59 2.96 12.71
N ASN A 111 3.29 1.74 13.16
CA ASN A 111 3.28 0.55 12.31
C ASN A 111 1.83 0.29 11.89
N ILE A 112 1.61 0.13 10.61
CA ILE A 112 0.27 -0.05 10.06
C ILE A 112 0.22 -1.36 9.28
N THR A 113 -0.73 -2.23 9.64
CA THR A 113 -0.98 -3.50 8.96
C THR A 113 -2.33 -3.45 8.28
N LEU A 114 -2.32 -3.74 6.97
CA LEU A 114 -3.53 -3.85 6.16
C LEU A 114 -3.74 -5.32 5.83
N ASN A 115 -4.92 -5.86 6.14
CA ASN A 115 -5.29 -7.25 5.84
C ASN A 115 -6.42 -7.26 4.82
N LEU A 116 -6.08 -7.46 3.56
CA LEU A 116 -7.05 -7.56 2.47
C LEU A 116 -7.58 -8.98 2.26
N ALA A 117 -7.00 -9.97 2.96
CA ALA A 117 -7.52 -11.34 2.93
C ALA A 117 -8.76 -11.52 3.82
N ALA A 118 -8.95 -10.63 4.79
CA ALA A 118 -10.16 -10.63 5.61
C ALA A 118 -11.35 -10.09 4.84
N ASN A 119 -12.55 -10.49 5.22
CA ASN A 119 -13.80 -10.01 4.62
C ASN A 119 -14.78 -9.61 5.73
N PRO A 120 -14.96 -8.28 5.99
CA PRO A 120 -14.33 -7.15 5.31
C PRO A 120 -12.82 -7.02 5.60
N PRO A 121 -12.06 -6.30 4.77
CA PRO A 121 -10.66 -6.00 5.06
C PRO A 121 -10.49 -5.27 6.40
N THR A 122 -9.33 -5.41 7.02
CA THR A 122 -9.05 -4.78 8.31
C THR A 122 -7.78 -3.94 8.25
N ILE A 123 -7.69 -2.98 9.16
CA ILE A 123 -6.49 -2.17 9.37
C ILE A 123 -6.13 -2.18 10.86
N ALA A 124 -4.86 -2.36 11.16
CA ALA A 124 -4.32 -2.23 12.50
C ALA A 124 -3.28 -1.11 12.54
N ILE A 125 -3.47 -0.16 13.44
CA ILE A 125 -2.61 1.03 13.56
C ILE A 125 -2.01 0.99 14.96
N HIS A 126 -0.70 0.74 15.03
CA HIS A 126 0.02 0.62 16.30
C HIS A 126 1.06 1.72 16.41
N GLN A 127 0.96 2.54 17.44
CA GLN A 127 1.95 3.58 17.73
C GLN A 127 3.24 2.96 18.26
N TRP A 128 4.36 3.50 17.82
CA TRP A 128 5.67 3.11 18.32
C TRP A 128 5.86 3.52 19.78
#